data_bc269a233dc5cbb490225f512e4a7cc5
#
_entry.id   bc269a233dc5cbb490225f512e4a7cc5
#
_cell.length_a   1.000
_cell.length_b   1.000
_cell.length_c   1.000
_cell.angle_alpha   90.00
_cell.angle_beta   90.00
_cell.angle_gamma   90.00
#
_symmetry.space_group_name_H-M   'P 1'
#
loop_
_entity.id
_entity.type
_entity.pdbx_description
1 polymer ?
#
loop_
_entity_poly.entity_id
_entity_poly.type
_entity_poly.pdbx_seq_one_letter_code
_entity_poly.pdbx_strand_id
1 'polypeptide(L)'
;MIDQSAFQRAQREPFKNKRYDAVYKARHYAAQALKNGVTHSNLDLNLQILLENALKNTATSLKSKDAYNAAGIIIDNKNMSVAAYVGSHDWRAPQGQNDGVTMSRNVGSTLKPFVFSLGLDEGFITPKSQMIDTEIFLGEYAPKNYDSRFFGIISATEALALSLNIPAVSLNNKLGKNSLYELL
;
A
#
# COMPACT_ATOMS: atom_id res chain seq x y z
N MET A 1 37.38 -38.99 -8.89
CA MET A 1 37.24 -40.20 -8.01
C MET A 1 37.05 -39.67 -6.59
N ILE A 2 35.96 -40.03 -5.94
CA ILE A 2 35.75 -39.65 -4.52
C ILE A 2 36.66 -40.55 -3.68
N ASP A 3 37.46 -39.97 -2.81
CA ASP A 3 38.34 -40.69 -1.91
C ASP A 3 37.51 -41.62 -1.01
N GLN A 4 37.89 -42.89 -0.95
CA GLN A 4 37.19 -43.92 -0.19
C GLN A 4 37.12 -43.62 1.32
N SER A 5 38.10 -42.89 1.84
CA SER A 5 38.16 -42.40 3.21
C SER A 5 37.16 -41.27 3.48
N ALA A 6 36.92 -40.40 2.50
CA ALA A 6 35.92 -39.34 2.54
C ALA A 6 34.48 -39.90 2.49
N PHE A 7 34.29 -40.96 1.70
CA PHE A 7 33.00 -41.67 1.63
C PHE A 7 32.66 -42.35 2.95
N GLN A 8 33.61 -43.09 3.56
CA GLN A 8 33.44 -43.74 4.87
C GLN A 8 33.19 -42.73 6.00
N ARG A 9 33.82 -41.51 5.94
CA ARG A 9 33.61 -40.45 6.90
C ARG A 9 32.19 -39.89 6.77
N ALA A 10 31.74 -39.63 5.55
CA ALA A 10 30.41 -39.15 5.26
C ALA A 10 29.29 -40.14 5.69
N GLN A 11 29.54 -41.45 5.62
CA GLN A 11 28.60 -42.47 6.14
C GLN A 11 28.51 -42.52 7.67
N ARG A 12 29.58 -42.10 8.35
CA ARG A 12 29.68 -42.13 9.83
C ARG A 12 29.26 -40.82 10.49
N GLU A 13 29.26 -39.73 9.75
CA GLU A 13 28.77 -38.45 10.25
C GLU A 13 27.23 -38.50 10.32
N PRO A 14 26.65 -38.38 11.53
CA PRO A 14 25.21 -38.25 11.62
C PRO A 14 24.79 -37.01 10.87
N PHE A 15 23.88 -37.15 9.91
CA PHE A 15 23.21 -36.02 9.28
C PHE A 15 22.62 -35.18 10.41
N LYS A 16 23.30 -34.09 10.78
CA LYS A 16 22.72 -33.08 11.66
C LYS A 16 21.66 -32.32 10.88
N ASN A 17 20.53 -33.00 10.67
CA ASN A 17 19.34 -32.39 10.13
C ASN A 17 18.75 -31.46 11.21
N LYS A 18 19.48 -30.40 11.58
CA LYS A 18 18.85 -29.25 12.22
C LYS A 18 17.94 -28.68 11.15
N ARG A 19 16.71 -29.17 11.09
CA ARG A 19 15.61 -28.40 10.54
C ARG A 19 15.60 -27.13 11.39
N TYR A 20 16.23 -26.08 10.90
CA TYR A 20 15.88 -24.75 11.37
C TYR A 20 14.40 -24.64 11.06
N ASP A 21 13.57 -24.42 12.07
CA ASP A 21 12.20 -23.99 11.85
C ASP A 21 12.30 -22.67 11.13
N ALA A 22 12.31 -22.75 9.81
CA ALA A 22 12.43 -21.57 8.97
C ALA A 22 11.20 -20.71 9.25
N VAL A 23 11.43 -19.52 9.77
CA VAL A 23 10.38 -18.53 9.98
C VAL A 23 9.92 -18.09 8.61
N TYR A 24 8.84 -18.71 8.11
CA TYR A 24 8.27 -18.40 6.78
C TYR A 24 7.45 -17.09 6.84
N LYS A 25 8.13 -16.00 7.19
CA LYS A 25 7.56 -14.65 7.23
C LYS A 25 7.98 -13.84 6.01
N ALA A 26 7.23 -12.79 5.70
CA ALA A 26 7.54 -11.85 4.61
C ALA A 26 7.85 -12.53 3.26
N ARG A 27 7.07 -13.54 2.85
CA ARG A 27 7.37 -14.39 1.67
C ARG A 27 7.54 -13.60 0.38
N HIS A 28 6.70 -12.61 0.12
CA HIS A 28 6.79 -11.77 -1.08
C HIS A 28 8.07 -10.94 -1.07
N TYR A 29 8.41 -10.33 0.08
CA TYR A 29 9.67 -9.59 0.23
C TYR A 29 10.88 -10.51 0.01
N ALA A 30 10.88 -11.68 0.64
CA ALA A 30 11.98 -12.65 0.49
C ALA A 30 12.14 -13.09 -0.98
N ALA A 31 11.05 -13.32 -1.69
CA ALA A 31 11.10 -13.66 -3.11
C ALA A 31 11.71 -12.53 -3.97
N GLN A 32 11.33 -11.27 -3.70
CA GLN A 32 11.92 -10.10 -4.37
C GLN A 32 13.39 -9.91 -3.99
N ALA A 33 13.72 -10.02 -2.71
CA ALA A 33 15.08 -9.88 -2.21
C ALA A 33 16.03 -10.89 -2.86
N LEU A 34 15.62 -12.16 -2.92
CA LEU A 34 16.39 -13.22 -3.59
C LEU A 34 16.58 -12.93 -5.08
N LYS A 35 15.53 -12.49 -5.77
CA LYS A 35 15.61 -12.12 -7.19
C LYS A 35 16.61 -10.97 -7.44
N ASN A 36 16.71 -10.04 -6.50
CA ASN A 36 17.57 -8.87 -6.58
C ASN A 36 18.94 -9.06 -5.93
N GLY A 37 19.28 -10.29 -5.47
CA GLY A 37 20.55 -10.59 -4.80
C GLY A 37 20.71 -9.96 -3.42
N VAL A 38 19.61 -9.52 -2.79
CA VAL A 38 19.61 -8.92 -1.46
C VAL A 38 19.65 -10.02 -0.39
N THR A 39 20.68 -10.01 0.46
CA THR A 39 20.89 -11.01 1.52
C THR A 39 20.55 -10.51 2.92
N HIS A 40 20.40 -9.21 3.10
CA HIS A 40 20.06 -8.57 4.37
C HIS A 40 18.89 -7.63 4.18
N SER A 41 18.07 -7.48 5.22
CA SER A 41 16.91 -6.58 5.18
C SER A 41 16.76 -5.80 6.50
N ASN A 42 16.04 -4.70 6.44
CA ASN A 42 15.67 -3.89 7.61
C ASN A 42 14.29 -4.31 8.19
N LEU A 43 13.77 -5.48 7.78
CA LEU A 43 12.50 -5.97 8.31
C LEU A 43 12.59 -6.22 9.81
N ASP A 44 11.63 -5.67 10.55
CA ASP A 44 11.40 -5.98 11.96
C ASP A 44 10.40 -7.14 12.07
N LEU A 45 10.81 -8.21 12.75
CA LEU A 45 9.98 -9.41 12.86
C LEU A 45 8.67 -9.15 13.63
N ASN A 46 8.68 -8.27 14.64
CA ASN A 46 7.48 -7.97 15.42
C ASN A 46 6.49 -7.16 14.59
N LEU A 47 6.98 -6.16 13.86
CA LEU A 47 6.16 -5.39 12.91
C LEU A 47 5.62 -6.26 11.79
N GLN A 48 6.43 -7.20 11.29
CA GLN A 48 5.99 -8.17 10.27
C GLN A 48 4.84 -9.03 10.77
N ILE A 49 4.96 -9.60 11.98
CA ILE A 49 3.91 -10.43 12.58
C ILE A 49 2.64 -9.60 12.83
N LEU A 50 2.80 -8.37 13.33
CA LEU A 50 1.69 -7.46 13.56
C LEU A 50 0.94 -7.16 12.25
N LEU A 51 1.66 -6.82 11.19
CA LEU A 51 1.07 -6.52 9.88
C LEU A 51 0.37 -7.74 9.28
N GLU A 52 1.00 -8.92 9.32
CA GLU A 52 0.38 -10.17 8.85
C GLU A 52 -0.94 -10.46 9.55
N ASN A 53 -0.98 -10.32 10.88
CA ASN A 53 -2.19 -10.54 11.68
C ASN A 53 -3.28 -9.51 11.39
N ALA A 54 -2.91 -8.22 11.29
CA ALA A 54 -3.84 -7.14 10.97
C ALA A 54 -4.51 -7.37 9.61
N LEU A 55 -3.72 -7.68 8.58
CA LEU A 55 -4.23 -7.92 7.23
C LEU A 55 -5.09 -9.18 7.14
N LYS A 56 -4.72 -10.25 7.84
CA LYS A 56 -5.54 -11.45 7.92
C LYS A 56 -6.90 -11.16 8.56
N ASN A 57 -6.92 -10.43 9.68
CA ASN A 57 -8.16 -10.05 10.35
C ASN A 57 -9.04 -9.16 9.45
N THR A 58 -8.43 -8.17 8.77
CA THR A 58 -9.12 -7.28 7.83
C THR A 58 -9.71 -8.06 6.65
N ALA A 59 -8.93 -8.94 6.01
CA ALA A 59 -9.44 -9.77 4.92
C ALA A 59 -10.60 -10.66 5.37
N THR A 60 -10.51 -11.22 6.59
CA THR A 60 -11.57 -12.04 7.16
C THR A 60 -12.85 -11.23 7.40
N SER A 61 -12.74 -10.02 7.97
CA SER A 61 -13.89 -9.16 8.27
C SER A 61 -14.58 -8.62 7.01
N LEU A 62 -13.83 -8.43 5.94
CA LEU A 62 -14.34 -7.88 4.68
C LEU A 62 -14.75 -8.95 3.65
N LYS A 63 -14.66 -10.22 4.01
CA LYS A 63 -15.03 -11.34 3.12
C LYS A 63 -16.48 -11.24 2.62
N SER A 64 -17.39 -10.79 3.46
CA SER A 64 -18.81 -10.56 3.09
C SER A 64 -19.03 -9.40 2.09
N LYS A 65 -17.98 -8.60 1.84
CA LYS A 65 -17.95 -7.50 0.87
C LYS A 65 -17.11 -7.85 -0.36
N ASP A 66 -16.90 -9.13 -0.63
CA ASP A 66 -16.10 -9.66 -1.74
C ASP A 66 -14.63 -9.22 -1.74
N ALA A 67 -14.09 -8.79 -0.59
CA ALA A 67 -12.68 -8.48 -0.42
C ALA A 67 -11.95 -9.70 0.17
N TYR A 68 -11.33 -10.50 -0.71
CA TYR A 68 -10.72 -11.78 -0.35
C TYR A 68 -9.22 -11.71 -0.13
N ASN A 69 -8.58 -10.59 -0.40
CA ASN A 69 -7.15 -10.42 -0.22
C ASN A 69 -6.80 -9.04 0.34
N ALA A 70 -5.68 -8.95 1.03
CA ALA A 70 -5.16 -7.70 1.58
C ALA A 70 -3.64 -7.69 1.51
N ALA A 71 -3.07 -6.53 1.20
CA ALA A 71 -1.64 -6.29 1.16
C ALA A 71 -1.30 -5.04 1.98
N GLY A 72 -0.06 -4.95 2.45
CA GLY A 72 0.38 -3.81 3.23
C GLY A 72 1.89 -3.72 3.35
N ILE A 73 2.36 -2.52 3.64
CA ILE A 73 3.77 -2.21 3.86
C ILE A 73 3.88 -1.25 5.04
N ILE A 74 4.91 -1.43 5.87
CA ILE A 74 5.31 -0.47 6.90
C ILE A 74 6.67 0.09 6.53
N ILE A 75 6.77 1.41 6.47
CA ILE A 75 8.00 2.14 6.14
C ILE A 75 8.42 2.95 7.37
N ASP A 76 9.70 2.86 7.74
CA ASP A 76 10.29 3.74 8.75
C ASP A 76 10.58 5.12 8.12
N ASN A 77 9.85 6.14 8.55
CA ASN A 77 9.96 7.50 8.04
C ASN A 77 11.32 8.18 8.32
N LYS A 78 12.15 7.62 9.22
CA LYS A 78 13.46 8.21 9.54
C LYS A 78 14.49 7.93 8.46
N ASN A 79 14.43 6.74 7.88
CA ASN A 79 15.42 6.26 6.91
C ASN A 79 14.80 5.71 5.63
N MET A 80 13.47 5.81 5.50
CA MET A 80 12.69 5.32 4.36
C MET A 80 12.87 3.82 4.09
N SER A 81 13.27 3.04 5.11
CA SER A 81 13.42 1.59 4.94
C SER A 81 12.10 0.85 5.15
N VAL A 82 11.97 -0.29 4.48
CA VAL A 82 10.83 -1.19 4.66
C VAL A 82 11.01 -1.97 5.96
N ALA A 83 10.13 -1.71 6.95
CA ALA A 83 10.13 -2.38 8.25
C ALA A 83 9.22 -3.63 8.28
N ALA A 84 8.15 -3.68 7.48
CA ALA A 84 7.35 -4.87 7.27
C ALA A 84 6.72 -4.88 5.88
N TYR A 85 6.49 -6.08 5.32
CA TYR A 85 6.01 -6.24 3.95
C TYR A 85 5.14 -7.48 3.80
N VAL A 86 3.89 -7.29 3.38
CA VAL A 86 2.93 -8.36 3.14
C VAL A 86 2.24 -8.15 1.79
N GLY A 87 2.66 -8.87 0.77
CA GLY A 87 2.06 -8.78 -0.57
C GLY A 87 0.68 -9.44 -0.67
N SER A 88 0.37 -10.37 0.22
CA SER A 88 -0.93 -11.01 0.37
C SER A 88 -1.07 -11.55 1.79
N HIS A 89 -2.28 -11.47 2.36
CA HIS A 89 -2.54 -11.95 3.72
C HIS A 89 -2.43 -13.48 3.86
N ASP A 90 -2.62 -14.21 2.78
CA ASP A 90 -2.45 -15.68 2.73
C ASP A 90 -1.81 -16.11 1.40
N TRP A 91 -0.57 -16.54 1.48
CA TRP A 91 0.19 -17.05 0.33
C TRP A 91 -0.46 -18.25 -0.37
N ARG A 92 -1.23 -19.06 0.37
CA ARG A 92 -1.85 -20.30 -0.14
C ARG A 92 -3.25 -20.07 -0.70
N ALA A 93 -3.84 -18.91 -0.46
CA ALA A 93 -5.15 -18.58 -1.01
C ALA A 93 -5.08 -18.43 -2.55
N PRO A 94 -6.21 -18.54 -3.26
CA PRO A 94 -6.26 -18.17 -4.67
C PRO A 94 -5.70 -16.75 -4.87
N GLN A 95 -4.78 -16.59 -5.84
CA GLN A 95 -4.04 -15.34 -6.09
C GLN A 95 -3.15 -14.86 -4.92
N GLY A 96 -2.94 -15.69 -3.87
CA GLY A 96 -2.13 -15.34 -2.72
C GLY A 96 -0.64 -15.14 -3.03
N GLN A 97 -0.17 -15.59 -4.18
CA GLN A 97 1.21 -15.37 -4.65
C GLN A 97 1.38 -14.04 -5.40
N ASN A 98 0.28 -13.37 -5.76
CA ASN A 98 0.33 -12.05 -6.33
C ASN A 98 0.77 -11.04 -5.27
N ASP A 99 1.73 -10.19 -5.62
CA ASP A 99 2.25 -9.16 -4.73
C ASP A 99 1.41 -7.88 -4.84
N GLY A 100 0.45 -7.73 -3.93
CA GLY A 100 -0.46 -6.59 -3.91
C GLY A 100 0.21 -5.26 -3.54
N VAL A 101 1.46 -5.27 -3.03
CA VAL A 101 2.21 -4.04 -2.73
C VAL A 101 2.78 -3.43 -4.00
N THR A 102 3.24 -4.28 -4.94
CA THR A 102 3.83 -3.82 -6.21
C THR A 102 2.87 -3.80 -7.39
N MET A 103 1.67 -4.36 -7.22
CA MET A 103 0.66 -4.33 -8.29
C MET A 103 0.20 -2.91 -8.59
N SER A 104 0.15 -2.55 -9.86
CA SER A 104 -0.49 -1.32 -10.30
C SER A 104 -1.98 -1.33 -9.95
N ARG A 105 -2.43 -0.29 -9.25
CA ARG A 105 -3.81 -0.14 -8.80
C ARG A 105 -4.27 1.29 -8.98
N ASN A 106 -5.59 1.47 -9.08
CA ASN A 106 -6.18 2.79 -9.00
C ASN A 106 -5.93 3.37 -7.61
N VAL A 107 -5.28 4.52 -7.56
CA VAL A 107 -4.92 5.23 -6.32
C VAL A 107 -6.13 5.86 -5.63
N GLY A 108 -7.21 6.11 -6.35
CA GLY A 108 -8.43 6.70 -5.82
C GLY A 108 -8.19 7.97 -5.00
N SER A 109 -8.83 8.06 -3.85
CA SER A 109 -8.77 9.23 -2.97
C SER A 109 -7.43 9.44 -2.25
N THR A 110 -6.47 8.52 -2.36
CA THR A 110 -5.14 8.71 -1.75
C THR A 110 -4.35 9.86 -2.39
N LEU A 111 -4.74 10.32 -3.57
CA LEU A 111 -4.16 11.49 -4.23
C LEU A 111 -4.72 12.83 -3.73
N LYS A 112 -5.86 12.87 -3.05
CA LYS A 112 -6.49 14.12 -2.62
C LYS A 112 -5.59 14.98 -1.71
N PRO A 113 -4.87 14.43 -0.71
CA PRO A 113 -3.93 15.24 0.07
C PRO A 113 -2.91 16.00 -0.78
N PHE A 114 -2.42 15.41 -1.86
CA PHE A 114 -1.47 16.05 -2.77
C PHE A 114 -2.12 17.19 -3.57
N VAL A 115 -3.36 17.00 -4.05
CA VAL A 115 -4.12 18.08 -4.71
C VAL A 115 -4.33 19.27 -3.77
N PHE A 116 -4.71 18.99 -2.51
CA PHE A 116 -4.90 20.06 -1.52
C PHE A 116 -3.59 20.72 -1.13
N SER A 117 -2.48 19.98 -1.01
CA SER A 117 -1.16 20.56 -0.76
C SER A 117 -0.73 21.49 -1.87
N LEU A 118 -0.87 21.08 -3.14
CA LEU A 118 -0.61 21.96 -4.29
C LEU A 118 -1.49 23.22 -4.25
N GLY A 119 -2.77 23.07 -3.92
CA GLY A 119 -3.67 24.22 -3.79
C GLY A 119 -3.27 25.19 -2.68
N LEU A 120 -2.67 24.69 -1.59
CA LEU A 120 -2.11 25.52 -0.50
C LEU A 120 -0.82 26.21 -0.95
N ASP A 121 0.10 25.47 -1.57
CA ASP A 121 1.41 25.98 -2.01
C ASP A 121 1.26 27.06 -3.09
N GLU A 122 0.34 26.87 -4.02
CA GLU A 122 0.03 27.83 -5.09
C GLU A 122 -0.88 28.99 -4.61
N GLY A 123 -1.31 28.98 -3.35
CA GLY A 123 -2.15 30.04 -2.78
C GLY A 123 -3.62 30.06 -3.27
N PHE A 124 -4.09 29.00 -3.94
CA PHE A 124 -5.48 28.90 -4.38
C PHE A 124 -6.46 28.71 -3.21
N ILE A 125 -6.00 28.09 -2.14
CA ILE A 125 -6.80 27.82 -0.94
C ILE A 125 -5.98 28.03 0.34
N THR A 126 -6.69 28.20 1.43
CA THR A 126 -6.21 28.07 2.81
C THR A 126 -7.02 26.95 3.50
N PRO A 127 -6.63 26.45 4.67
CA PRO A 127 -7.42 25.45 5.39
C PRO A 127 -8.88 25.89 5.65
N LYS A 128 -9.12 27.20 5.78
CA LYS A 128 -10.45 27.79 6.04
C LYS A 128 -11.16 28.26 4.76
N SER A 129 -10.55 28.15 3.58
CA SER A 129 -11.19 28.55 2.33
C SER A 129 -12.49 27.77 2.12
N GLN A 130 -13.52 28.49 1.73
CA GLN A 130 -14.80 27.89 1.35
C GLN A 130 -14.69 27.21 -0.01
N MET A 131 -15.12 25.99 -0.07
CA MET A 131 -15.22 25.17 -1.28
C MET A 131 -16.67 24.81 -1.54
N ILE A 132 -17.02 24.62 -2.79
CA ILE A 132 -18.38 24.26 -3.20
C ILE A 132 -18.42 22.76 -3.45
N ASP A 133 -19.34 22.09 -2.78
CA ASP A 133 -19.66 20.67 -2.96
C ASP A 133 -21.11 20.53 -3.43
N THR A 134 -21.33 20.83 -4.70
CA THR A 134 -22.62 20.69 -5.41
C THR A 134 -22.38 19.97 -6.72
N GLU A 135 -23.43 19.58 -7.40
CA GLU A 135 -23.31 19.00 -8.73
C GLU A 135 -22.57 19.93 -9.68
N ILE A 136 -21.56 19.41 -10.36
CA ILE A 136 -20.75 20.13 -11.35
C ILE A 136 -20.63 19.31 -12.64
N PHE A 137 -20.47 20.00 -13.75
CA PHE A 137 -20.24 19.40 -15.06
C PHE A 137 -18.93 19.94 -15.63
N LEU A 138 -18.04 19.04 -16.02
CA LEU A 138 -16.79 19.33 -16.69
C LEU A 138 -16.83 18.69 -18.10
N GLY A 139 -17.47 19.36 -19.02
CA GLY A 139 -17.86 18.77 -20.30
C GLY A 139 -18.87 17.63 -20.07
N GLU A 140 -18.55 16.44 -20.56
CA GLU A 140 -19.38 15.24 -20.34
C GLU A 140 -19.14 14.55 -18.98
N TYR A 141 -18.12 14.99 -18.23
CA TYR A 141 -17.76 14.41 -16.93
C TYR A 141 -18.51 15.09 -15.79
N ALA A 142 -19.32 14.33 -15.07
CA ALA A 142 -20.08 14.77 -13.90
C ALA A 142 -19.61 13.97 -12.65
N PRO A 143 -18.61 14.47 -11.91
CA PRO A 143 -18.14 13.79 -10.71
C PRO A 143 -19.21 13.77 -9.62
N LYS A 144 -19.25 12.66 -8.86
CA LYS A 144 -20.13 12.49 -7.70
C LYS A 144 -19.32 12.10 -6.47
N ASN A 145 -19.79 12.48 -5.29
CA ASN A 145 -19.29 11.94 -4.04
C ASN A 145 -19.66 10.46 -3.91
N TYR A 146 -18.93 9.73 -3.06
CA TYR A 146 -19.11 8.28 -2.89
C TYR A 146 -20.56 7.88 -2.54
N ASP A 147 -21.20 8.66 -1.67
CA ASP A 147 -22.58 8.45 -1.21
C ASP A 147 -23.63 9.23 -2.03
N SER A 148 -23.20 9.88 -3.11
CA SER A 148 -24.04 10.74 -3.98
C SER A 148 -24.70 11.91 -3.24
N ARG A 149 -24.20 12.32 -2.06
CA ARG A 149 -24.65 13.46 -1.29
C ARG A 149 -23.78 14.67 -1.56
N PHE A 150 -24.35 15.85 -1.37
CA PHE A 150 -23.68 17.14 -1.51
C PHE A 150 -23.82 17.92 -0.19
N PHE A 151 -22.75 18.57 0.22
CA PHE A 151 -22.66 19.32 1.49
C PHE A 151 -22.84 20.84 1.29
N GLY A 152 -22.89 21.31 0.04
CA GLY A 152 -23.02 22.74 -0.25
C GLY A 152 -21.71 23.48 -0.05
N ILE A 153 -21.69 24.51 0.79
CA ILE A 153 -20.48 25.28 1.12
C ILE A 153 -19.80 24.62 2.31
N ILE A 154 -18.53 24.26 2.16
CA ILE A 154 -17.74 23.53 3.16
C ILE A 154 -16.31 24.06 3.17
N SER A 155 -15.61 23.99 4.29
CA SER A 155 -14.19 24.39 4.35
C SER A 155 -13.27 23.40 3.62
N ALA A 156 -12.09 23.86 3.18
CA ALA A 156 -11.08 23.00 2.57
C ALA A 156 -10.65 21.85 3.50
N THR A 157 -10.52 22.15 4.81
CA THR A 157 -10.22 21.13 5.82
C THR A 157 -11.28 20.03 5.87
N GLU A 158 -12.56 20.41 5.93
CA GLU A 158 -13.67 19.45 5.99
C GLU A 158 -13.80 18.69 4.67
N ALA A 159 -13.64 19.36 3.54
CA ALA A 159 -13.69 18.75 2.21
C ALA A 159 -12.64 17.63 2.07
N LEU A 160 -11.42 17.85 2.56
CA LEU A 160 -10.36 16.84 2.58
C LEU A 160 -10.65 15.73 3.61
N ALA A 161 -11.05 16.09 4.82
CA ALA A 161 -11.35 15.14 5.90
C ALA A 161 -12.49 14.17 5.54
N LEU A 162 -13.53 14.67 4.86
CA LEU A 162 -14.65 13.87 4.35
C LEU A 162 -14.34 13.20 3.00
N SER A 163 -13.15 13.46 2.45
CA SER A 163 -12.71 12.89 1.17
C SER A 163 -13.70 13.18 0.02
N LEU A 164 -14.25 14.39 -0.04
CA LEU A 164 -15.20 14.77 -1.08
C LEU A 164 -14.54 14.83 -2.46
N ASN A 165 -15.24 14.32 -3.47
CA ASN A 165 -14.70 14.27 -4.83
C ASN A 165 -14.79 15.63 -5.53
N ILE A 166 -15.92 16.31 -5.40
CA ILE A 166 -16.20 17.53 -6.16
C ILE A 166 -15.25 18.67 -5.80
N PRO A 167 -15.01 19.00 -4.51
CA PRO A 167 -14.03 20.00 -4.14
C PRO A 167 -12.61 19.67 -4.63
N ALA A 168 -12.20 18.39 -4.55
CA ALA A 168 -10.88 17.95 -5.01
C ALA A 168 -10.72 18.08 -6.54
N VAL A 169 -11.71 17.64 -7.30
CA VAL A 169 -11.72 17.76 -8.77
C VAL A 169 -11.74 19.24 -9.20
N SER A 170 -12.56 20.06 -8.56
CA SER A 170 -12.63 21.50 -8.85
C SER A 170 -11.31 22.20 -8.57
N LEU A 171 -10.66 21.86 -7.45
CA LEU A 171 -9.35 22.40 -7.10
C LEU A 171 -8.27 21.98 -8.11
N ASN A 172 -8.20 20.69 -8.44
CA ASN A 172 -7.24 20.17 -9.40
C ASN A 172 -7.42 20.82 -10.79
N ASN A 173 -8.66 21.09 -11.20
CA ASN A 173 -8.96 21.78 -12.45
C ASN A 173 -8.51 23.26 -12.41
N LYS A 174 -8.64 23.93 -11.26
CA LYS A 174 -8.14 25.31 -11.06
C LYS A 174 -6.62 25.41 -11.12
N LEU A 175 -5.90 24.37 -10.66
CA LEU A 175 -4.44 24.30 -10.72
C LEU A 175 -3.91 24.27 -12.16
N GLY A 176 -4.70 23.82 -13.12
CA GLY A 176 -4.36 23.85 -14.54
C GLY A 176 -3.04 23.14 -14.83
N LYS A 177 -2.02 23.89 -15.31
CA LYS A 177 -0.68 23.36 -15.60
C LYS A 177 0.10 22.90 -14.36
N ASN A 178 -0.26 23.39 -13.18
CA ASN A 178 0.33 23.00 -11.90
C ASN A 178 -0.52 21.89 -11.21
N SER A 179 -1.33 21.19 -11.99
CA SER A 179 -2.17 20.12 -11.48
C SER A 179 -1.34 18.91 -11.04
N LEU A 180 -1.96 18.03 -10.27
CA LEU A 180 -1.32 16.80 -9.81
C LEU A 180 -0.76 15.94 -10.96
N TYR A 181 -1.38 15.99 -12.15
CA TYR A 181 -0.93 15.23 -13.31
C TYR A 181 0.47 15.66 -13.79
N GLU A 182 0.80 16.94 -13.67
CA GLU A 182 2.12 17.46 -14.05
C GLU A 182 3.21 17.16 -12.98
N LEU A 183 2.78 16.82 -11.77
CA LEU A 183 3.67 16.46 -10.65
C LEU A 183 4.07 14.97 -10.68
N LEU A 184 3.23 14.10 -11.27
CA LEU A 184 3.43 12.66 -11.32
C LEU A 184 4.19 12.21 -12.56
#